data_d46e95586a194c1902757692c9fc8fe0
#
_entry.id   d46e95586a194c1902757692c9fc8fe0
#
_cell.length_a   1.000
_cell.length_b   1.000
_cell.length_c   1.000
_cell.angle_alpha   90.00
_cell.angle_beta   90.00
_cell.angle_gamma   90.00
#
_symmetry.space_group_name_H-M   'P 1'
#
loop_
_entity.id
_entity.type
_entity.pdbx_description
1 polymer ?
#
loop_
_entity_poly.entity_id
_entity_poly.type
_entity_poly.pdbx_seq_one_letter_code
_entity_poly.pdbx_strand_id
1 'polypeptide(L)'
;MRRRRDLAGLALAAASAAPLLARAQGTQGQQQGGGGLEERLVLDLKDGPVAIQLLPDVAPKHVERIKTLAGRGFYDGTPFHRVIEGFMAQGGDPTGTGTGGAPGLPNLPAEFTNRYRFIRGVCGMARSGDPNSANSQFFIMFGPAPSLDNQYTIWGRVVSGMEHVDKIKRGDPARNGVVQNPDKIVRARVANA
;
A
#
# COMPACT_ATOMS: atom_id res chain seq x y z
N MET A 1 37.94 86.89 9.42
CA MET A 1 39.41 86.76 9.13
C MET A 1 39.55 85.41 8.44
N ARG A 2 39.75 85.43 7.12
CA ARG A 2 40.98 84.94 6.42
C ARG A 2 41.32 83.50 6.70
N ARG A 3 41.53 82.58 5.79
CA ARG A 3 41.87 82.54 4.36
C ARG A 3 41.79 81.02 3.97
N ARG A 4 41.22 80.64 2.82
CA ARG A 4 41.90 80.32 1.53
C ARG A 4 42.61 78.98 1.55
N ARG A 5 42.09 78.08 0.60
CA ARG A 5 42.77 77.61 -0.60
C ARG A 5 43.64 76.37 -0.38
N ASP A 6 43.75 75.37 -1.18
CA ASP A 6 43.64 75.11 -2.63
C ASP A 6 43.47 73.60 -2.86
N LEU A 7 42.67 73.17 -3.77
CA LEU A 7 42.88 72.70 -5.14
C LEU A 7 43.88 71.56 -5.33
N ALA A 8 43.38 70.66 -6.13
CA ALA A 8 43.98 69.66 -7.05
C ALA A 8 44.19 68.25 -6.47
N GLY A 9 43.86 67.21 -7.12
CA GLY A 9 43.59 66.92 -8.46
C GLY A 9 43.17 65.49 -8.60
N LEU A 10 42.36 65.30 -9.59
CA LEU A 10 42.26 64.23 -10.58
C LEU A 10 42.90 62.88 -10.27
N ALA A 11 42.04 61.79 -10.23
CA ALA A 11 42.27 60.62 -11.05
C ALA A 11 41.02 59.73 -11.04
N LEU A 12 40.52 59.52 -12.23
CA LEU A 12 39.46 58.65 -12.64
C LEU A 12 39.92 57.18 -12.56
N ALA A 13 39.21 56.35 -11.81
CA ALA A 13 39.25 54.89 -12.03
C ALA A 13 37.89 54.31 -11.82
N ALA A 14 37.24 54.05 -12.92
CA ALA A 14 36.00 53.26 -12.98
C ALA A 14 36.34 51.80 -12.65
N ALA A 15 35.83 51.31 -11.55
CA ALA A 15 35.75 49.88 -11.28
C ALA A 15 34.28 49.50 -11.20
N SER A 16 33.82 48.91 -12.24
CA SER A 16 32.51 48.27 -12.36
C SER A 16 32.42 47.05 -11.41
N ALA A 17 31.72 47.22 -10.30
CA ALA A 17 31.34 46.09 -9.46
C ALA A 17 29.99 45.54 -9.93
N ALA A 18 30.04 44.39 -10.60
CA ALA A 18 28.87 43.60 -10.88
C ALA A 18 28.30 43.01 -9.59
N PRO A 19 27.00 43.03 -9.38
CA PRO A 19 26.43 42.34 -8.24
C PRO A 19 26.51 40.82 -8.44
N LEU A 20 27.18 40.12 -7.52
CA LEU A 20 27.09 38.68 -7.36
C LEU A 20 25.64 38.34 -7.00
N LEU A 21 24.90 37.87 -7.97
CA LEU A 21 23.66 37.08 -7.76
C LEU A 21 24.05 35.79 -7.05
N ALA A 22 23.88 35.76 -5.75
CA ALA A 22 23.90 34.55 -4.97
C ALA A 22 22.74 33.67 -5.44
N ARG A 23 23.09 32.73 -6.31
CA ARG A 23 22.20 31.67 -6.76
C ARG A 23 22.00 30.74 -5.57
N ALA A 24 20.91 30.92 -4.84
CA ALA A 24 20.43 29.92 -3.89
C ALA A 24 20.15 28.63 -4.67
N GLN A 25 21.10 27.72 -4.65
CA GLN A 25 20.87 26.35 -5.04
C GLN A 25 20.00 25.72 -3.96
N GLY A 26 18.70 25.72 -4.23
CA GLY A 26 17.77 24.86 -3.53
C GLY A 26 18.22 23.42 -3.72
N THR A 27 18.82 22.85 -2.71
CA THR A 27 18.98 21.40 -2.58
C THR A 27 17.58 20.82 -2.53
N GLN A 28 17.06 20.46 -3.70
CA GLN A 28 15.98 19.49 -3.78
C GLN A 28 16.55 18.20 -3.21
N GLY A 29 16.18 17.90 -1.98
CA GLY A 29 16.39 16.59 -1.39
C GLY A 29 15.66 15.59 -2.29
N GLN A 30 16.37 15.01 -3.23
CA GLN A 30 16.00 13.76 -3.84
C GLN A 30 15.98 12.74 -2.70
N GLN A 31 14.78 12.43 -2.20
CA GLN A 31 14.56 11.18 -1.51
C GLN A 31 14.86 10.10 -2.54
N GLN A 32 16.09 9.63 -2.54
CA GLN A 32 16.45 8.35 -3.12
C GLN A 32 15.70 7.28 -2.31
N GLY A 33 14.49 6.97 -2.75
CA GLY A 33 13.86 5.71 -2.42
C GLY A 33 14.84 4.63 -2.89
N GLY A 34 15.33 3.84 -1.94
CA GLY A 34 16.22 2.73 -2.23
C GLY A 34 15.63 1.90 -3.36
N GLY A 35 16.39 1.75 -4.45
CA GLY A 35 16.03 0.97 -5.63
C GLY A 35 16.09 -0.53 -5.35
N GLY A 36 15.31 -1.03 -4.37
CA GLY A 36 14.92 -2.42 -4.31
C GLY A 36 13.78 -2.62 -5.30
N LEU A 37 13.88 -3.66 -6.13
CA LEU A 37 12.78 -4.05 -7.01
C LEU A 37 11.48 -4.10 -6.20
N GLU A 38 10.45 -3.37 -6.66
CA GLU A 38 9.15 -3.37 -5.98
C GLU A 38 8.56 -4.77 -6.03
N GLU A 39 8.46 -5.42 -4.88
CA GLU A 39 7.81 -6.72 -4.79
C GLU A 39 6.30 -6.56 -4.88
N ARG A 40 5.69 -7.44 -5.67
CA ARG A 40 4.24 -7.51 -5.85
C ARG A 40 3.72 -8.90 -5.54
N LEU A 41 2.58 -8.98 -4.89
CA LEU A 41 1.78 -10.20 -4.88
C LEU A 41 0.95 -10.21 -6.15
N VAL A 42 1.04 -11.27 -6.93
CA VAL A 42 0.18 -11.50 -8.09
C VAL A 42 -0.80 -12.62 -7.75
N LEU A 43 -2.09 -12.31 -7.85
CA LEU A 43 -3.18 -13.27 -7.73
C LEU A 43 -3.72 -13.56 -9.12
N ASP A 44 -3.58 -14.79 -9.59
CA ASP A 44 -4.21 -15.24 -10.80
C ASP A 44 -5.66 -15.64 -10.46
N LEU A 45 -6.62 -14.90 -10.96
CA LEU A 45 -8.05 -15.17 -10.83
C LEU A 45 -8.60 -15.77 -12.13
N LYS A 46 -9.83 -16.29 -12.14
CA LYS A 46 -10.47 -16.85 -13.34
C LYS A 46 -10.59 -15.85 -14.50
N ASP A 47 -10.72 -14.54 -14.16
CA ASP A 47 -10.92 -13.46 -15.14
C ASP A 47 -9.62 -12.74 -15.51
N GLY A 48 -8.51 -13.07 -14.86
CA GLY A 48 -7.19 -12.50 -15.14
C GLY A 48 -6.36 -12.21 -13.90
N PRO A 49 -5.12 -11.77 -14.09
CA PRO A 49 -4.20 -11.50 -12.99
C PRO A 49 -4.49 -10.16 -12.30
N VAL A 50 -4.25 -10.14 -10.99
CA VAL A 50 -4.32 -8.95 -10.14
C VAL A 50 -2.96 -8.73 -9.52
N ALA A 51 -2.32 -7.60 -9.78
CA ALA A 51 -1.06 -7.24 -9.16
C ALA A 51 -1.27 -6.28 -7.98
N ILE A 52 -0.74 -6.66 -6.83
CA ILE A 52 -0.84 -5.92 -5.57
C ILE A 52 0.56 -5.49 -5.17
N GLN A 53 0.80 -4.19 -5.10
CA GLN A 53 2.02 -3.63 -4.52
C GLN A 53 2.03 -3.93 -3.02
N LEU A 54 3.11 -4.53 -2.54
CA LEU A 54 3.32 -4.76 -1.11
C LEU A 54 3.84 -3.50 -0.42
N LEU A 55 3.47 -3.29 0.83
CA LEU A 55 3.82 -2.10 1.62
C LEU A 55 4.62 -2.49 2.88
N PRO A 56 5.88 -2.98 2.72
CA PRO A 56 6.67 -3.47 3.85
C PRO A 56 7.08 -2.36 4.83
N ASP A 57 7.13 -1.12 4.38
CA ASP A 57 7.40 0.06 5.22
C ASP A 57 6.21 0.47 6.11
N VAL A 58 5.03 -0.11 5.86
CA VAL A 58 3.79 0.14 6.61
C VAL A 58 3.44 -1.04 7.52
N ALA A 59 3.53 -2.26 6.99
CA ALA A 59 3.13 -3.46 7.69
C ALA A 59 4.13 -4.61 7.43
N PRO A 60 5.37 -4.50 7.92
CA PRO A 60 6.44 -5.45 7.62
C PRO A 60 6.10 -6.90 7.98
N LYS A 61 5.47 -7.15 9.13
CA LYS A 61 5.10 -8.50 9.57
C LYS A 61 3.98 -9.11 8.73
N HIS A 62 3.01 -8.29 8.34
CA HIS A 62 1.91 -8.75 7.49
C HIS A 62 2.39 -9.01 6.07
N VAL A 63 3.23 -8.15 5.50
CA VAL A 63 3.83 -8.37 4.19
C VAL A 63 4.66 -9.65 4.18
N GLU A 64 5.49 -9.88 5.18
CA GLU A 64 6.28 -11.10 5.28
C GLU A 64 5.39 -12.36 5.39
N ARG A 65 4.29 -12.28 6.16
CA ARG A 65 3.32 -13.37 6.24
C ARG A 65 2.68 -13.66 4.88
N ILE A 66 2.22 -12.65 4.17
CA ILE A 66 1.62 -12.77 2.83
C ILE A 66 2.61 -13.41 1.86
N LYS A 67 3.87 -12.93 1.83
CA LYS A 67 4.93 -13.49 0.98
C LYS A 67 5.20 -14.96 1.30
N THR A 68 5.37 -15.28 2.57
CA THR A 68 5.62 -16.65 3.04
C THR A 68 4.49 -17.59 2.62
N LEU A 69 3.24 -17.20 2.81
CA LEU A 69 2.09 -18.02 2.46
C LEU A 69 1.93 -18.16 0.94
N ALA A 70 2.13 -17.09 0.18
CA ALA A 70 2.10 -17.15 -1.30
C ALA A 70 3.22 -18.05 -1.83
N GLY A 71 4.45 -17.94 -1.29
CA GLY A 71 5.59 -18.78 -1.69
C GLY A 71 5.39 -20.26 -1.38
N ARG A 72 4.55 -20.60 -0.40
CA ARG A 72 4.18 -21.99 -0.05
C ARG A 72 2.98 -22.52 -0.85
N GLY A 73 2.39 -21.70 -1.76
CA GLY A 73 1.16 -22.05 -2.45
C GLY A 73 -0.09 -22.13 -1.55
N PHE A 74 -0.01 -21.56 -0.34
CA PHE A 74 -1.10 -21.64 0.64
C PHE A 74 -2.40 -21.01 0.13
N TYR A 75 -2.30 -19.95 -0.64
CA TYR A 75 -3.47 -19.25 -1.19
C TYR A 75 -4.06 -19.89 -2.43
N ASP A 76 -3.34 -20.84 -3.06
CA ASP A 76 -3.82 -21.51 -4.27
C ASP A 76 -5.08 -22.31 -3.96
N GLY A 77 -6.14 -22.09 -4.73
CA GLY A 77 -7.43 -22.72 -4.53
C GLY A 77 -8.27 -22.16 -3.38
N THR A 78 -7.78 -21.18 -2.60
CA THR A 78 -8.56 -20.59 -1.52
C THR A 78 -9.69 -19.71 -2.05
N PRO A 79 -10.91 -19.79 -1.45
CA PRO A 79 -12.08 -19.07 -1.95
C PRO A 79 -12.15 -17.63 -1.45
N PHE A 80 -12.82 -16.78 -2.23
CA PHE A 80 -13.39 -15.53 -1.73
C PHE A 80 -14.73 -15.82 -1.07
N HIS A 81 -14.70 -16.26 0.17
CA HIS A 81 -15.85 -16.79 0.90
C HIS A 81 -16.86 -15.73 1.36
N ARG A 82 -16.43 -14.46 1.44
CA ARG A 82 -17.28 -13.32 1.84
C ARG A 82 -17.02 -12.13 0.94
N VAL A 83 -18.04 -11.74 0.17
CA VAL A 83 -17.93 -10.64 -0.80
C VAL A 83 -19.16 -9.75 -0.70
N ILE A 84 -18.96 -8.49 -0.35
CA ILE A 84 -20.05 -7.51 -0.19
C ILE A 84 -19.90 -6.44 -1.26
N GLU A 85 -20.94 -6.26 -2.07
CA GLU A 85 -21.00 -5.24 -3.12
C GLU A 85 -20.69 -3.85 -2.58
N GLY A 86 -19.84 -3.11 -3.29
CA GLY A 86 -19.43 -1.76 -2.92
C GLY A 86 -18.51 -1.67 -1.69
N PHE A 87 -18.26 -2.78 -1.00
CA PHE A 87 -17.42 -2.82 0.20
C PHE A 87 -16.10 -3.56 -0.03
N MET A 88 -16.09 -4.91 0.00
CA MET A 88 -14.85 -5.66 -0.13
C MET A 88 -15.05 -7.11 -0.57
N ALA A 89 -13.98 -7.74 -1.08
CA ALA A 89 -13.87 -9.19 -1.30
C ALA A 89 -12.87 -9.77 -0.29
N GLN A 90 -13.33 -10.70 0.56
CA GLN A 90 -12.52 -11.37 1.60
C GLN A 90 -12.22 -12.81 1.22
N GLY A 91 -10.95 -13.19 1.34
CA GLY A 91 -10.44 -14.52 1.07
C GLY A 91 -9.27 -14.90 1.98
N GLY A 92 -8.51 -15.93 1.57
CA GLY A 92 -7.32 -16.38 2.31
C GLY A 92 -7.61 -17.31 3.48
N ASP A 93 -8.81 -17.89 3.51
CA ASP A 93 -9.20 -18.98 4.39
C ASP A 93 -9.29 -20.28 3.60
N PRO A 94 -8.41 -21.26 3.82
CA PRO A 94 -8.44 -22.52 3.08
C PRO A 94 -9.70 -23.35 3.34
N THR A 95 -10.37 -23.15 4.49
CA THR A 95 -11.62 -23.84 4.83
C THR A 95 -12.84 -23.20 4.16
N GLY A 96 -12.73 -21.93 3.75
CA GLY A 96 -13.85 -21.18 3.17
C GLY A 96 -14.99 -20.85 4.14
N THR A 97 -14.81 -21.06 5.44
CA THR A 97 -15.84 -20.83 6.47
C THR A 97 -15.77 -19.43 7.09
N GLY A 98 -14.65 -18.72 6.88
CA GLY A 98 -14.35 -17.44 7.52
C GLY A 98 -13.69 -17.58 8.90
N THR A 99 -13.51 -18.81 9.39
CA THR A 99 -12.92 -19.09 10.71
C THR A 99 -11.55 -19.76 10.63
N GLY A 100 -11.12 -20.17 9.41
CA GLY A 100 -9.84 -20.81 9.18
C GLY A 100 -8.68 -19.82 9.06
N GLY A 101 -7.47 -20.38 9.09
CA GLY A 101 -6.22 -19.64 8.97
C GLY A 101 -5.08 -20.56 8.57
N ALA A 102 -3.84 -20.06 8.58
CA ALA A 102 -2.64 -20.84 8.31
C ALA A 102 -2.27 -21.65 9.56
N PRO A 103 -2.39 -22.99 9.50
CA PRO A 103 -2.12 -23.83 10.67
C PRO A 103 -0.66 -23.73 11.09
N GLY A 104 -0.42 -23.75 12.40
CA GLY A 104 0.92 -23.73 12.97
C GLY A 104 1.63 -22.37 12.92
N LEU A 105 1.00 -21.35 12.40
CA LEU A 105 1.54 -19.99 12.43
C LEU A 105 0.84 -19.14 13.50
N PRO A 106 1.61 -18.35 14.28
CA PRO A 106 1.01 -17.47 15.29
C PRO A 106 0.23 -16.34 14.64
N ASN A 107 -0.72 -15.79 15.38
CA ASN A 107 -1.39 -14.54 14.99
C ASN A 107 -0.40 -13.38 14.94
N LEU A 108 -0.73 -12.38 14.14
CA LEU A 108 0.08 -11.18 13.96
C LEU A 108 -0.45 -10.03 14.81
N PRO A 109 0.43 -9.28 15.47
CA PRO A 109 0.05 -8.03 16.11
C PRO A 109 -0.37 -7.00 15.07
N ALA A 110 -1.27 -6.10 15.44
CA ALA A 110 -1.71 -5.02 14.57
C ALA A 110 -0.55 -4.11 14.14
N GLU A 111 -0.58 -3.70 12.86
CA GLU A 111 0.34 -2.71 12.27
C GLU A 111 -0.49 -1.58 11.65
N PHE A 112 -1.20 -0.81 12.49
CA PHE A 112 -2.06 0.26 12.03
C PHE A 112 -1.25 1.47 11.53
N THR A 113 -1.82 2.22 10.60
CA THR A 113 -1.14 3.38 9.98
C THR A 113 -2.11 4.52 9.69
N ASN A 114 -1.64 5.74 9.84
CA ASN A 114 -2.31 6.95 9.37
C ASN A 114 -1.88 7.40 7.97
N ARG A 115 -0.91 6.70 7.35
CA ARG A 115 -0.37 7.06 6.02
C ARG A 115 -1.29 6.67 4.87
N TYR A 116 -2.14 5.67 5.08
CA TYR A 116 -3.08 5.15 4.08
C TYR A 116 -4.49 5.11 4.64
N ARG A 117 -5.46 5.12 3.74
CA ARG A 117 -6.89 5.00 4.05
C ARG A 117 -7.48 3.82 3.30
N PHE A 118 -8.55 3.25 3.84
CA PHE A 118 -9.29 2.19 3.15
C PHE A 118 -10.14 2.79 2.03
N ILE A 119 -9.57 2.82 0.84
CA ILE A 119 -10.20 3.22 -0.42
C ILE A 119 -10.15 2.06 -1.41
N ARG A 120 -10.81 2.22 -2.56
CA ARG A 120 -10.82 1.19 -3.62
C ARG A 120 -9.40 0.69 -3.95
N GLY A 121 -9.25 -0.65 -4.02
CA GLY A 121 -8.01 -1.33 -4.34
C GLY A 121 -7.05 -1.53 -3.17
N VAL A 122 -7.30 -0.93 -2.00
CA VAL A 122 -6.47 -1.16 -0.81
C VAL A 122 -6.74 -2.56 -0.26
N CYS A 123 -5.67 -3.22 0.18
CA CYS A 123 -5.72 -4.55 0.76
C CYS A 123 -5.46 -4.48 2.27
N GLY A 124 -6.38 -5.03 3.04
CA GLY A 124 -6.29 -5.11 4.49
C GLY A 124 -6.26 -6.55 4.99
N MET A 125 -5.74 -6.74 6.20
CA MET A 125 -5.73 -8.04 6.86
C MET A 125 -7.00 -8.22 7.70
N ALA A 126 -7.72 -9.32 7.48
CA ALA A 126 -8.88 -9.68 8.27
C ALA A 126 -8.44 -10.19 9.65
N ARG A 127 -9.29 -9.98 10.65
CA ARG A 127 -9.07 -10.35 12.05
C ARG A 127 -10.40 -10.62 12.77
N SER A 128 -10.33 -11.21 13.94
CA SER A 128 -11.46 -11.32 14.86
C SER A 128 -11.68 -10.00 15.63
N GLY A 129 -12.40 -10.04 16.73
CA GLY A 129 -12.55 -8.89 17.63
C GLY A 129 -11.22 -8.40 18.24
N ASP A 130 -10.26 -9.29 18.45
CA ASP A 130 -8.91 -8.94 18.90
C ASP A 130 -8.09 -8.30 17.77
N PRO A 131 -7.57 -7.06 17.94
CA PRO A 131 -6.70 -6.42 16.96
C PRO A 131 -5.44 -7.23 16.58
N ASN A 132 -4.98 -8.09 17.47
CA ASN A 132 -3.79 -8.91 17.31
C ASN A 132 -4.09 -10.35 16.84
N SER A 133 -5.23 -10.57 16.20
CA SER A 133 -5.69 -11.90 15.78
C SER A 133 -5.58 -12.16 14.27
N ALA A 134 -4.95 -11.28 13.51
CA ALA A 134 -4.73 -11.48 12.08
C ALA A 134 -3.85 -12.72 11.82
N ASN A 135 -4.17 -13.50 10.78
CA ASN A 135 -3.42 -14.73 10.48
C ASN A 135 -3.12 -14.87 8.98
N SER A 136 -4.09 -15.31 8.16
CA SER A 136 -3.92 -15.49 6.71
C SER A 136 -5.01 -14.82 5.88
N GLN A 137 -6.19 -14.56 6.47
CA GLN A 137 -7.31 -13.97 5.75
C GLN A 137 -7.06 -12.49 5.44
N PHE A 138 -7.41 -12.07 4.24
CA PHE A 138 -7.29 -10.71 3.78
C PHE A 138 -8.52 -10.27 2.99
N PHE A 139 -8.62 -8.98 2.73
CA PHE A 139 -9.68 -8.42 1.89
C PHE A 139 -9.15 -7.34 0.95
N ILE A 140 -9.82 -7.18 -0.19
CA ILE A 140 -9.56 -6.15 -1.20
C ILE A 140 -10.77 -5.24 -1.26
N MET A 141 -10.56 -3.93 -1.16
CA MET A 141 -11.64 -2.95 -1.12
C MET A 141 -12.23 -2.69 -2.51
N PHE A 142 -13.57 -2.70 -2.63
CA PHE A 142 -14.28 -2.19 -3.81
C PHE A 142 -14.52 -0.68 -3.75
N GLY A 143 -14.62 -0.11 -2.58
CA GLY A 143 -14.90 1.30 -2.35
C GLY A 143 -14.33 1.81 -1.03
N PRO A 144 -14.53 3.09 -0.69
CA PRO A 144 -14.02 3.67 0.54
C PRO A 144 -14.78 3.15 1.77
N ALA A 145 -14.02 2.90 2.85
CA ALA A 145 -14.57 2.52 4.16
C ALA A 145 -13.79 3.20 5.30
N PRO A 146 -14.07 4.48 5.58
CA PRO A 146 -13.33 5.24 6.60
C PRO A 146 -13.42 4.62 8.01
N SER A 147 -14.45 3.84 8.31
CA SER A 147 -14.61 3.13 9.59
C SER A 147 -13.55 2.05 9.83
N LEU A 148 -12.84 1.62 8.78
CA LEU A 148 -11.75 0.65 8.90
C LEU A 148 -10.39 1.31 9.15
N ASP A 149 -10.27 2.62 8.95
CA ASP A 149 -9.03 3.36 9.14
C ASP A 149 -8.55 3.24 10.59
N ASN A 150 -7.28 2.91 10.78
CA ASN A 150 -6.69 2.62 12.10
C ASN A 150 -7.35 1.48 12.88
N GLN A 151 -8.20 0.68 12.26
CA GLN A 151 -8.84 -0.49 12.87
C GLN A 151 -8.35 -1.80 12.25
N TYR A 152 -7.79 -1.74 11.06
CA TYR A 152 -7.24 -2.89 10.34
C TYR A 152 -5.87 -2.54 9.76
N THR A 153 -5.01 -3.55 9.64
CA THR A 153 -3.68 -3.39 9.03
C THR A 153 -3.80 -3.37 7.52
N ILE A 154 -3.28 -2.30 6.89
CA ILE A 154 -3.11 -2.19 5.45
C ILE A 154 -1.74 -2.74 5.09
N TRP A 155 -1.68 -3.73 4.20
CA TRP A 155 -0.42 -4.36 3.78
C TRP A 155 -0.12 -4.22 2.29
N GLY A 156 -1.08 -3.77 1.48
CA GLY A 156 -0.89 -3.65 0.05
C GLY A 156 -1.96 -2.82 -0.65
N ARG A 157 -1.76 -2.60 -1.94
CA ARG A 157 -2.75 -1.97 -2.82
C ARG A 157 -2.69 -2.56 -4.22
N VAL A 158 -3.83 -2.74 -4.85
CA VAL A 158 -3.93 -3.17 -6.25
C VAL A 158 -3.36 -2.08 -7.14
N VAL A 159 -2.43 -2.45 -8.01
CA VAL A 159 -1.80 -1.55 -9.01
C VAL A 159 -2.20 -1.91 -10.44
N SER A 160 -2.71 -3.11 -10.68
CA SER A 160 -3.33 -3.51 -11.95
C SER A 160 -4.29 -4.68 -11.75
N GLY A 161 -5.27 -4.84 -12.63
CA GLY A 161 -6.23 -5.94 -12.60
C GLY A 161 -7.42 -5.72 -11.65
N MET A 162 -7.70 -4.49 -11.21
CA MET A 162 -8.85 -4.22 -10.35
C MET A 162 -10.19 -4.57 -11.04
N GLU A 163 -10.25 -4.50 -12.37
CA GLU A 163 -11.38 -4.96 -13.19
C GLU A 163 -11.64 -6.48 -13.07
N HIS A 164 -10.62 -7.27 -12.72
CA HIS A 164 -10.79 -8.70 -12.43
C HIS A 164 -11.32 -8.91 -11.02
N VAL A 165 -10.90 -8.09 -10.05
CA VAL A 165 -11.46 -8.09 -8.70
C VAL A 165 -12.95 -7.74 -8.73
N ASP A 166 -13.35 -6.80 -9.59
CA ASP A 166 -14.76 -6.40 -9.74
C ASP A 166 -15.67 -7.55 -10.25
N LYS A 167 -15.10 -8.55 -10.92
CA LYS A 167 -15.84 -9.71 -11.41
C LYS A 167 -15.99 -10.83 -10.38
N ILE A 168 -15.34 -10.73 -9.23
CA ILE A 168 -15.50 -11.74 -8.17
C ILE A 168 -16.97 -11.81 -7.75
N LYS A 169 -17.49 -13.03 -7.70
CA LYS A 169 -18.87 -13.30 -7.38
C LYS A 169 -19.25 -12.71 -6.03
N ARG A 170 -20.32 -11.92 -6.01
CA ARG A 170 -20.88 -11.31 -4.80
C ARG A 170 -21.61 -12.35 -3.94
N GLY A 171 -21.55 -12.13 -2.64
CA GLY A 171 -22.28 -12.93 -1.67
C GLY A 171 -23.69 -12.41 -1.42
N ASP A 172 -24.43 -13.16 -0.62
CA ASP A 172 -25.80 -12.83 -0.22
C ASP A 172 -25.78 -11.70 0.84
N PRO A 173 -26.36 -10.51 0.54
CA PRO A 173 -26.43 -9.42 1.49
C PRO A 173 -27.15 -9.79 2.80
N ALA A 174 -28.18 -10.63 2.73
CA ALA A 174 -28.94 -11.08 3.90
C ALA A 174 -28.10 -12.02 4.81
N ARG A 175 -27.03 -12.59 4.27
CA ARG A 175 -26.11 -13.48 4.98
C ARG A 175 -24.71 -12.87 5.13
N ASN A 176 -24.62 -11.57 5.31
CA ASN A 176 -23.36 -10.84 5.50
C ASN A 176 -22.32 -11.09 4.39
N GLY A 177 -22.78 -11.23 3.16
CA GLY A 177 -21.91 -11.40 2.00
C GLY A 177 -21.33 -12.82 1.82
N VAL A 178 -21.86 -13.83 2.50
CA VAL A 178 -21.44 -15.23 2.30
C VAL A 178 -21.72 -15.67 0.86
N VAL A 179 -20.69 -16.19 0.19
CA VAL A 179 -20.75 -16.59 -1.21
C VAL A 179 -21.00 -18.09 -1.32
N GLN A 180 -22.06 -18.46 -2.04
CA GLN A 180 -22.27 -19.86 -2.44
C GLN A 180 -21.50 -20.16 -3.73
N ASN A 181 -20.73 -21.25 -3.75
CA ASN A 181 -19.83 -21.59 -4.84
C ASN A 181 -18.91 -20.41 -5.22
N PRO A 182 -18.04 -20.00 -4.30
CA PRO A 182 -17.21 -18.81 -4.46
C PRO A 182 -16.16 -18.97 -5.55
N ASP A 183 -15.79 -17.86 -6.18
CA ASP A 183 -14.58 -17.77 -6.98
C ASP A 183 -13.36 -18.01 -6.11
N LYS A 184 -12.32 -18.59 -6.71
CA LYS A 184 -11.09 -18.98 -6.02
C LYS A 184 -9.89 -18.25 -6.59
N ILE A 185 -8.87 -18.09 -5.77
CA ILE A 185 -7.54 -17.74 -6.23
C ILE A 185 -6.99 -18.98 -6.96
N VAL A 186 -6.71 -18.86 -8.25
CA VAL A 186 -6.12 -19.95 -9.03
C VAL A 186 -4.68 -20.19 -8.57
N ARG A 187 -3.92 -19.10 -8.42
CA ARG A 187 -2.54 -19.12 -7.94
C ARG A 187 -2.18 -17.78 -7.32
N ALA A 188 -1.35 -17.82 -6.30
CA ALA A 188 -0.73 -16.63 -5.71
C ALA A 188 0.80 -16.75 -5.78
N ARG A 189 1.49 -15.67 -6.21
CA ARG A 189 2.96 -15.66 -6.27
C ARG A 189 3.51 -14.26 -5.99
N VAL A 190 4.72 -14.20 -5.48
CA VAL A 190 5.49 -12.94 -5.37
C VAL A 190 6.28 -12.75 -6.65
N ALA A 191 6.24 -11.56 -7.21
CA ALA A 191 7.00 -11.16 -8.39
C ALA A 191 7.69 -9.82 -8.12
N ASN A 192 8.86 -9.64 -8.72
CA ASN A 192 9.56 -8.35 -8.77
C ASN A 192 9.02 -7.55 -9.96
N ALA A 193 8.81 -6.26 -9.75
CA ALA A 193 8.34 -5.33 -10.79
C ALA A 193 9.51 -4.62 -11.44
#